data_a75028a37b9f18372562fb9fb095d0ac
#
_entry.id   a75028a37b9f18372562fb9fb095d0ac
#
_cell.length_a   1.000
_cell.length_b   1.000
_cell.length_c   1.000
_cell.angle_alpha   90.00
_cell.angle_beta   90.00
_cell.angle_gamma   90.00
#
_symmetry.space_group_name_H-M   'P 1'
#
loop_
_entity.id
_entity.type
_entity.pdbx_description
1 polymer ?
#
loop_
_entity_poly.entity_id
_entity_poly.type
_entity_poly.pdbx_seq_one_letter_code
_entity_poly.pdbx_strand_id
1 'polypeptide(L)'
;MKLVILAGGFGTRISEESQFKPKPMLEIGGMPILWHIMKEYSAYGVNEFIICAGYKQSVIKEWFANYFIHTSDITFDFTNGQEMIVHNKNAEQWKVTVVDTGLNTQTGGRIKRIKEYVGDETFLLTYGDAVGDVNIDELVRFHKEHGKIGTLSVYNFGQNKGVLDIAPDGNVNAFREKSDLDGDLINIGFMVFEPQIFDFIDGDSTVFEKEPMNRLVSKNQLAAYTHRGFWQCMDTLREKQKLEQLWNNGQAPWKIWG
;
A
#
# COMPACT_ATOMS: atom_id res chain seq x y z
N MET A 1 12.27 -9.67 -6.68
CA MET A 1 11.76 -8.28 -6.60
C MET A 1 11.22 -8.04 -5.21
N LYS A 2 11.48 -6.88 -4.61
CA LYS A 2 11.05 -6.51 -3.24
C LYS A 2 9.84 -5.59 -3.32
N LEU A 3 8.95 -5.67 -2.32
CA LEU A 3 7.88 -4.70 -2.12
C LEU A 3 8.23 -3.74 -0.98
N VAL A 4 8.22 -2.46 -1.27
CA VAL A 4 8.29 -1.37 -0.27
C VAL A 4 6.88 -0.94 0.11
N ILE A 5 6.58 -0.89 1.41
CA ILE A 5 5.26 -0.50 1.93
C ILE A 5 5.42 0.75 2.80
N LEU A 6 4.75 1.84 2.42
CA LEU A 6 4.72 3.08 3.21
C LEU A 6 3.72 2.95 4.37
N ALA A 7 4.22 2.80 5.58
CA ALA A 7 3.46 2.48 6.79
C ALA A 7 3.74 3.44 7.98
N GLY A 8 4.34 4.61 7.72
CA GLY A 8 4.84 5.50 8.77
C GLY A 8 3.95 6.70 9.12
N GLY A 9 2.80 6.87 8.47
CA GLY A 9 1.90 8.01 8.66
C GLY A 9 1.08 7.95 9.96
N PHE A 10 0.57 9.10 10.40
CA PHE A 10 -0.22 9.24 11.64
C PHE A 10 -1.64 8.67 11.56
N GLY A 11 -2.22 8.51 10.35
CA GLY A 11 -3.58 7.97 10.16
C GLY A 11 -4.70 8.87 10.70
N THR A 12 -4.53 10.19 10.65
CA THR A 12 -5.44 11.18 11.30
C THR A 12 -6.88 11.16 10.81
N ARG A 13 -7.13 10.66 9.59
CA ARG A 13 -8.49 10.56 9.01
C ARG A 13 -9.35 9.43 9.60
N ILE A 14 -8.73 8.46 10.29
CA ILE A 14 -9.37 7.36 11.00
C ILE A 14 -8.92 7.36 12.48
N SER A 15 -8.98 8.53 13.09
CA SER A 15 -8.43 8.79 14.43
C SER A 15 -9.03 7.92 15.54
N GLU A 16 -10.29 7.51 15.41
CA GLU A 16 -10.99 6.66 16.39
C GLU A 16 -10.23 5.35 16.67
N GLU A 17 -9.57 4.80 15.67
CA GLU A 17 -8.81 3.56 15.80
C GLU A 17 -7.29 3.78 15.76
N SER A 18 -6.80 4.75 14.97
CA SER A 18 -5.37 4.99 14.79
C SER A 18 -4.67 5.57 16.02
N GLN A 19 -5.45 6.08 16.99
CA GLN A 19 -4.91 6.46 18.31
C GLN A 19 -4.34 5.27 19.10
N PHE A 20 -4.73 4.04 18.80
CA PHE A 20 -4.24 2.81 19.48
C PHE A 20 -3.25 2.03 18.64
N LYS A 21 -3.50 1.88 17.34
CA LYS A 21 -2.66 1.14 16.38
C LYS A 21 -2.32 2.02 15.17
N PRO A 22 -1.16 1.89 14.52
CA PRO A 22 -0.91 2.59 13.25
C PRO A 22 -1.86 2.05 12.18
N LYS A 23 -2.27 2.88 11.24
CA LYS A 23 -3.28 2.56 10.22
C LYS A 23 -3.06 1.22 9.50
N PRO A 24 -1.82 0.84 9.09
CA PRO A 24 -1.56 -0.45 8.48
C PRO A 24 -1.85 -1.67 9.37
N MET A 25 -1.99 -1.45 10.68
CA MET A 25 -2.31 -2.50 11.66
C MET A 25 -3.79 -2.55 12.06
N LEU A 26 -4.64 -1.76 11.41
CA LEU A 26 -6.10 -1.88 11.56
C LEU A 26 -6.57 -3.14 10.83
N GLU A 27 -7.46 -3.88 11.48
CA GLU A 27 -7.84 -5.23 11.06
C GLU A 27 -9.04 -5.23 10.10
N ILE A 28 -9.01 -6.17 9.17
CA ILE A 28 -10.10 -6.59 8.30
C ILE A 28 -10.18 -8.12 8.43
N GLY A 29 -11.31 -8.65 8.86
CA GLY A 29 -11.46 -10.09 9.08
C GLY A 29 -10.48 -10.65 10.10
N GLY A 30 -10.11 -9.87 11.11
CA GLY A 30 -9.17 -10.27 12.17
C GLY A 30 -7.68 -10.21 11.80
N MET A 31 -7.33 -9.76 10.57
CA MET A 31 -5.94 -9.61 10.13
C MET A 31 -5.66 -8.13 9.75
N PRO A 32 -4.46 -7.60 10.07
CA PRO A 32 -4.09 -6.24 9.67
C PRO A 32 -4.20 -6.02 8.16
N ILE A 33 -4.63 -4.81 7.72
CA ILE A 33 -4.64 -4.49 6.27
C ILE A 33 -3.25 -4.67 5.65
N LEU A 34 -2.18 -4.44 6.40
CA LEU A 34 -0.81 -4.71 6.00
C LEU A 34 -0.61 -6.18 5.58
N TRP A 35 -1.18 -7.12 6.33
CA TRP A 35 -1.15 -8.56 6.01
C TRP A 35 -1.88 -8.84 4.69
N HIS A 36 -3.05 -8.25 4.48
CA HIS A 36 -3.81 -8.40 3.22
C HIS A 36 -2.99 -7.92 2.02
N ILE A 37 -2.37 -6.73 2.12
CA ILE A 37 -1.48 -6.20 1.10
C ILE A 37 -0.33 -7.18 0.81
N MET A 38 0.32 -7.70 1.83
CA MET A 38 1.42 -8.66 1.66
C MET A 38 0.95 -9.96 1.01
N LYS A 39 -0.25 -10.45 1.34
CA LYS A 39 -0.86 -11.64 0.70
C LYS A 39 -1.16 -11.41 -0.78
N GLU A 40 -1.68 -10.24 -1.16
CA GLU A 40 -1.92 -9.87 -2.57
C GLU A 40 -0.63 -10.01 -3.39
N TYR A 41 0.45 -9.39 -2.94
CA TYR A 41 1.72 -9.45 -3.65
C TYR A 41 2.37 -10.84 -3.61
N SER A 42 2.18 -11.58 -2.51
CA SER A 42 2.67 -12.96 -2.39
C SER A 42 2.00 -13.91 -3.37
N ALA A 43 0.76 -13.68 -3.77
CA ALA A 43 0.07 -14.45 -4.80
C ALA A 43 0.78 -14.36 -6.17
N TYR A 44 1.59 -13.31 -6.38
CA TYR A 44 2.45 -13.11 -7.54
C TYR A 44 3.94 -13.43 -7.27
N GLY A 45 4.23 -14.17 -6.18
CA GLY A 45 5.59 -14.60 -5.85
C GLY A 45 6.48 -13.55 -5.20
N VAL A 46 5.93 -12.39 -4.78
CA VAL A 46 6.67 -11.36 -4.05
C VAL A 46 6.65 -11.68 -2.56
N ASN A 47 7.76 -12.17 -2.03
CA ASN A 47 7.88 -12.63 -0.64
C ASN A 47 8.93 -11.87 0.19
N GLU A 48 9.51 -10.81 -0.34
CA GLU A 48 10.46 -9.94 0.37
C GLU A 48 9.87 -8.52 0.50
N PHE A 49 9.69 -8.07 1.75
CA PHE A 49 8.98 -6.85 2.10
C PHE A 49 9.88 -5.91 2.90
N ILE A 50 9.84 -4.62 2.55
CA ILE A 50 10.49 -3.53 3.29
C ILE A 50 9.39 -2.58 3.76
N ILE A 51 9.14 -2.53 5.06
CA ILE A 51 8.09 -1.71 5.66
C ILE A 51 8.72 -0.42 6.19
N CYS A 52 8.37 0.71 5.57
CA CYS A 52 8.77 2.05 6.01
C CYS A 52 7.91 2.47 7.19
N ALA A 53 8.31 2.11 8.41
CA ALA A 53 7.59 2.40 9.63
C ALA A 53 7.95 3.78 10.21
N GLY A 54 7.10 4.32 11.08
CA GLY A 54 7.28 5.59 11.76
C GLY A 54 6.38 5.67 12.99
N TYR A 55 5.21 6.28 12.87
CA TYR A 55 4.24 6.35 13.96
C TYR A 55 3.89 4.95 14.49
N LYS A 56 4.03 4.76 15.80
CA LYS A 56 3.75 3.47 16.51
C LYS A 56 4.40 2.25 15.85
N GLN A 57 5.61 2.40 15.35
CA GLN A 57 6.34 1.31 14.69
C GLN A 57 6.54 0.06 15.55
N SER A 58 6.55 0.19 16.90
CA SER A 58 6.65 -0.93 17.83
C SER A 58 5.51 -1.94 17.61
N VAL A 59 4.29 -1.46 17.37
CA VAL A 59 3.13 -2.33 17.12
C VAL A 59 3.34 -3.21 15.87
N ILE A 60 3.93 -2.64 14.80
CA ILE A 60 4.26 -3.41 13.60
C ILE A 60 5.34 -4.45 13.91
N LYS A 61 6.41 -4.04 14.60
CA LYS A 61 7.52 -4.93 14.96
C LYS A 61 7.09 -6.06 15.88
N GLU A 62 6.29 -5.76 16.89
CA GLU A 62 5.74 -6.73 17.84
C GLU A 62 4.83 -7.75 17.15
N TRP A 63 4.01 -7.29 16.20
CA TRP A 63 3.15 -8.17 15.43
C TRP A 63 3.98 -9.20 14.63
N PHE A 64 5.02 -8.76 13.90
CA PHE A 64 5.90 -9.69 13.17
C PHE A 64 6.75 -10.57 14.10
N ALA A 65 7.23 -10.04 15.21
CA ALA A 65 7.99 -10.81 16.19
C ALA A 65 7.17 -11.98 16.77
N ASN A 66 5.86 -11.81 16.88
CA ASN A 66 4.92 -12.80 17.40
C ASN A 66 4.12 -13.53 16.32
N TYR A 67 4.37 -13.26 15.05
CA TYR A 67 3.56 -13.75 13.92
C TYR A 67 3.44 -15.28 13.90
N PHE A 68 4.55 -15.98 14.10
CA PHE A 68 4.57 -17.45 14.13
C PHE A 68 3.78 -18.02 15.32
N ILE A 69 3.70 -17.29 16.43
CA ILE A 69 2.90 -17.69 17.60
C ILE A 69 1.41 -17.67 17.26
N HIS A 70 0.97 -16.63 16.52
CA HIS A 70 -0.44 -16.46 16.15
C HIS A 70 -0.91 -17.38 15.03
N THR A 71 0.02 -17.92 14.23
CA THR A 71 -0.28 -18.74 13.06
C THR A 71 0.03 -20.23 13.26
N SER A 72 0.53 -20.64 14.44
CA SER A 72 0.98 -22.01 14.73
C SER A 72 0.24 -22.61 15.91
N ASP A 73 0.14 -23.94 15.93
CA ASP A 73 -0.28 -24.67 17.13
C ASP A 73 0.90 -24.77 18.10
N ILE A 74 0.71 -24.33 19.35
CA ILE A 74 1.80 -24.21 20.33
C ILE A 74 1.38 -24.85 21.66
N THR A 75 2.28 -25.65 22.22
CA THR A 75 2.22 -26.08 23.63
C THR A 75 3.16 -25.21 24.44
N PHE A 76 2.63 -24.60 25.51
CA PHE A 76 3.43 -23.97 26.56
C PHE A 76 3.49 -24.91 27.76
N ASP A 77 4.66 -25.45 28.03
CA ASP A 77 4.87 -26.33 29.19
C ASP A 77 5.52 -25.54 30.35
N PHE A 78 4.79 -25.40 31.42
CA PHE A 78 5.21 -24.71 32.65
C PHE A 78 5.52 -25.68 33.77
N THR A 79 5.48 -27.04 33.54
CA THR A 79 5.64 -28.04 34.60
C THR A 79 7.09 -28.27 35.00
N ASN A 80 8.02 -28.20 34.03
CA ASN A 80 9.45 -28.47 34.24
C ASN A 80 10.36 -27.33 33.76
N GLY A 81 9.86 -26.13 33.74
CA GLY A 81 10.54 -24.95 33.18
C GLY A 81 9.58 -24.17 32.30
N GLN A 82 10.12 -23.27 31.45
CA GLN A 82 9.33 -22.59 30.43
C GLN A 82 9.77 -23.12 29.07
N GLU A 83 9.02 -24.07 28.53
CA GLU A 83 9.27 -24.62 27.20
C GLU A 83 8.12 -24.27 26.26
N MET A 84 8.47 -23.89 25.04
CA MET A 84 7.51 -23.61 23.98
C MET A 84 7.76 -24.58 22.80
N ILE A 85 6.76 -25.42 22.51
CA ILE A 85 6.82 -26.42 21.46
C ILE A 85 5.89 -25.99 20.33
N VAL A 86 6.45 -25.68 19.16
CA VAL A 86 5.68 -25.32 17.95
C VAL A 86 5.40 -26.59 17.15
N HIS A 87 4.12 -26.96 16.98
CA HIS A 87 3.70 -28.19 16.31
C HIS A 87 3.55 -27.99 14.79
N ASN A 88 2.77 -27.00 14.37
CA ASN A 88 2.53 -26.69 12.98
C ASN A 88 3.05 -25.28 12.65
N LYS A 89 3.79 -25.15 11.55
CA LYS A 89 4.31 -23.89 11.07
C LYS A 89 3.48 -23.46 9.86
N ASN A 90 2.44 -22.67 10.10
CA ASN A 90 1.55 -22.15 9.06
C ASN A 90 1.88 -20.71 8.66
N ALA A 91 3.00 -20.16 9.14
CA ALA A 91 3.44 -18.83 8.75
C ALA A 91 3.89 -18.82 7.29
N GLU A 92 3.52 -17.76 6.58
CA GLU A 92 4.00 -17.51 5.22
C GLU A 92 5.53 -17.40 5.17
N GLN A 93 6.12 -17.84 4.07
CA GLN A 93 7.57 -17.78 3.85
C GLN A 93 8.00 -16.36 3.44
N TRP A 94 7.73 -15.39 4.30
CA TRP A 94 8.06 -14.00 4.07
C TRP A 94 9.42 -13.63 4.69
N LYS A 95 10.16 -12.78 3.98
CA LYS A 95 11.28 -12.02 4.54
C LYS A 95 10.85 -10.58 4.73
N VAL A 96 10.75 -10.14 5.98
CA VAL A 96 10.21 -8.83 6.33
C VAL A 96 11.27 -7.98 7.03
N THR A 97 11.53 -6.80 6.50
CA THR A 97 12.38 -5.79 7.10
C THR A 97 11.54 -4.59 7.50
N VAL A 98 11.44 -4.30 8.81
CA VAL A 98 10.73 -3.13 9.33
C VAL A 98 11.76 -2.04 9.65
N VAL A 99 11.78 -0.99 8.84
CA VAL A 99 12.75 0.10 8.95
C VAL A 99 12.13 1.28 9.70
N ASP A 100 12.81 1.79 10.73
CA ASP A 100 12.47 3.07 11.32
C ASP A 100 12.86 4.20 10.37
N THR A 101 11.87 4.73 9.68
CA THR A 101 12.06 5.83 8.73
C THR A 101 11.81 7.20 9.35
N GLY A 102 11.66 7.27 10.68
CA GLY A 102 11.44 8.51 11.44
C GLY A 102 9.96 8.89 11.56
N LEU A 103 9.63 9.61 12.64
CA LEU A 103 8.26 9.99 12.96
C LEU A 103 7.71 11.06 12.00
N ASN A 104 8.49 12.11 11.75
CA ASN A 104 8.07 13.30 10.99
C ASN A 104 8.54 13.30 9.53
N THR A 105 9.14 12.21 9.07
CA THR A 105 9.64 12.04 7.72
C THR A 105 8.48 11.95 6.73
N GLN A 106 8.55 12.68 5.63
CA GLN A 106 7.57 12.64 4.54
C GLN A 106 7.75 11.38 3.67
N THR A 107 6.80 11.10 2.79
CA THR A 107 6.75 9.88 1.95
C THR A 107 8.03 9.67 1.15
N GLY A 108 8.56 10.70 0.49
CA GLY A 108 9.83 10.62 -0.23
C GLY A 108 11.02 10.36 0.68
N GLY A 109 11.10 11.05 1.82
CA GLY A 109 12.17 10.81 2.78
C GLY A 109 12.20 9.37 3.30
N ARG A 110 11.03 8.77 3.54
CA ARG A 110 10.94 7.35 3.93
C ARG A 110 11.50 6.42 2.85
N ILE A 111 11.16 6.69 1.60
CA ILE A 111 11.69 5.95 0.45
C ILE A 111 13.21 6.14 0.39
N LYS A 112 13.74 7.35 0.54
CA LYS A 112 15.18 7.59 0.50
C LYS A 112 15.95 6.79 1.57
N ARG A 113 15.40 6.69 2.77
CA ARG A 113 16.03 6.00 3.91
C ARG A 113 16.14 4.49 3.74
N ILE A 114 15.40 3.88 2.81
CA ILE A 114 15.44 2.44 2.57
C ILE A 114 16.27 2.05 1.35
N LYS A 115 17.01 2.99 0.74
CA LYS A 115 17.84 2.75 -0.46
C LYS A 115 18.75 1.54 -0.30
N GLU A 116 19.45 1.42 0.84
CA GLU A 116 20.38 0.31 1.09
C GLU A 116 19.67 -1.06 1.19
N TYR A 117 18.42 -1.09 1.67
CA TYR A 117 17.62 -2.31 1.75
C TYR A 117 17.06 -2.73 0.39
N VAL A 118 16.76 -1.78 -0.48
CA VAL A 118 16.32 -2.05 -1.87
C VAL A 118 17.49 -2.55 -2.71
N GLY A 119 18.65 -1.88 -2.62
CA GLY A 119 19.80 -2.13 -3.47
C GLY A 119 19.60 -1.57 -4.88
N ASP A 120 20.21 -2.22 -5.88
CA ASP A 120 20.23 -1.78 -7.28
C ASP A 120 19.20 -2.55 -8.15
N GLU A 121 18.09 -2.98 -7.55
CA GLU A 121 17.05 -3.75 -8.24
C GLU A 121 15.79 -2.93 -8.46
N THR A 122 15.09 -3.20 -9.57
CA THR A 122 13.68 -2.76 -9.74
C THR A 122 12.83 -3.24 -8.57
N PHE A 123 12.02 -2.38 -7.99
CA PHE A 123 11.20 -2.69 -6.83
C PHE A 123 9.76 -2.21 -6.98
N LEU A 124 8.88 -2.86 -6.23
CA LEU A 124 7.48 -2.48 -6.09
C LEU A 124 7.33 -1.52 -4.91
N LEU A 125 6.42 -0.57 -5.01
CA LEU A 125 6.10 0.38 -3.96
C LEU A 125 4.57 0.50 -3.82
N THR A 126 4.08 0.48 -2.58
CA THR A 126 2.66 0.70 -2.30
C THR A 126 2.45 1.46 -0.98
N TYR A 127 1.23 1.98 -0.80
CA TYR A 127 0.78 2.50 0.48
C TYR A 127 0.28 1.36 1.38
N GLY A 128 0.39 1.55 2.71
CA GLY A 128 0.02 0.53 3.69
C GLY A 128 -1.45 0.58 4.12
N ASP A 129 -2.35 1.08 3.27
CA ASP A 129 -3.73 1.38 3.65
C ASP A 129 -4.77 1.13 2.54
N ALA A 130 -4.40 0.45 1.47
CA ALA A 130 -5.31 0.15 0.37
C ALA A 130 -5.10 -1.27 -0.14
N VAL A 131 -6.17 -1.90 -0.59
CA VAL A 131 -6.21 -3.23 -1.21
C VAL A 131 -6.85 -3.17 -2.59
N GLY A 132 -6.47 -4.09 -3.49
CA GLY A 132 -7.01 -4.15 -4.85
C GLY A 132 -6.74 -5.49 -5.53
N ASP A 133 -7.35 -5.72 -6.68
CA ASP A 133 -7.11 -6.89 -7.52
C ASP A 133 -6.19 -6.56 -8.72
N VAL A 134 -5.22 -5.66 -8.48
CA VAL A 134 -4.25 -5.27 -9.51
C VAL A 134 -3.38 -6.46 -9.91
N ASN A 135 -3.32 -6.74 -11.22
CA ASN A 135 -2.44 -7.78 -11.74
C ASN A 135 -0.98 -7.30 -11.72
N ILE A 136 -0.23 -7.76 -10.73
CA ILE A 136 1.16 -7.35 -10.50
C ILE A 136 2.08 -7.82 -11.63
N ASP A 137 1.85 -9.00 -12.20
CA ASP A 137 2.66 -9.50 -13.33
C ASP A 137 2.48 -8.62 -14.58
N GLU A 138 1.25 -8.20 -14.87
CA GLU A 138 0.98 -7.28 -15.97
C GLU A 138 1.56 -5.89 -15.71
N LEU A 139 1.45 -5.38 -14.49
CA LEU A 139 2.05 -4.10 -14.09
C LEU A 139 3.56 -4.11 -14.28
N VAL A 140 4.24 -5.17 -13.83
CA VAL A 140 5.69 -5.32 -13.97
C VAL A 140 6.09 -5.50 -15.44
N ARG A 141 5.32 -6.26 -16.22
CA ARG A 141 5.54 -6.40 -17.66
C ARG A 141 5.44 -5.05 -18.36
N PHE A 142 4.37 -4.29 -18.12
CA PHE A 142 4.17 -2.95 -18.66
C PHE A 142 5.33 -2.02 -18.30
N HIS A 143 5.80 -2.06 -17.04
CA HIS A 143 6.96 -1.28 -16.61
C HIS A 143 8.22 -1.59 -17.42
N LYS A 144 8.53 -2.87 -17.61
CA LYS A 144 9.69 -3.33 -18.40
C LYS A 144 9.60 -2.94 -19.87
N GLU A 145 8.41 -3.00 -20.46
CA GLU A 145 8.19 -2.69 -21.89
C GLU A 145 8.47 -1.22 -22.22
N HIS A 146 8.09 -0.28 -21.35
CA HIS A 146 8.34 1.15 -21.64
C HIS A 146 9.72 1.65 -21.18
N GLY A 147 10.41 0.93 -20.26
CA GLY A 147 11.78 1.21 -19.83
C GLY A 147 12.00 2.55 -19.12
N LYS A 148 10.96 3.18 -18.54
CA LYS A 148 11.06 4.42 -17.78
C LYS A 148 11.35 4.11 -16.30
N ILE A 149 11.75 5.13 -15.55
CA ILE A 149 12.10 5.01 -14.13
C ILE A 149 10.91 4.65 -13.25
N GLY A 150 9.70 5.11 -13.59
CA GLY A 150 8.53 4.89 -12.74
C GLY A 150 7.28 4.49 -13.52
N THR A 151 6.47 3.64 -12.88
CA THR A 151 5.10 3.32 -13.27
C THR A 151 4.18 3.51 -12.10
N LEU A 152 3.10 4.26 -12.28
CA LEU A 152 2.01 4.39 -11.32
C LEU A 152 0.81 3.59 -11.82
N SER A 153 0.14 2.84 -10.94
CA SER A 153 -1.20 2.36 -11.26
C SER A 153 -2.21 3.49 -11.03
N VAL A 154 -3.07 3.69 -12.03
CA VAL A 154 -4.12 4.70 -11.97
C VAL A 154 -5.49 4.06 -12.09
N TYR A 155 -6.45 4.62 -11.37
CA TYR A 155 -7.82 4.14 -11.29
C TYR A 155 -8.80 5.29 -11.53
N ASN A 156 -9.83 5.03 -12.32
CA ASN A 156 -10.92 5.99 -12.48
C ASN A 156 -11.84 5.90 -11.26
N PHE A 157 -11.70 6.85 -10.33
CA PHE A 157 -12.50 6.87 -9.10
C PHE A 157 -13.97 7.21 -9.35
N GLY A 158 -14.31 7.67 -10.56
CA GLY A 158 -15.65 8.05 -10.98
C GLY A 158 -16.21 9.22 -10.15
N GLN A 159 -16.63 10.29 -10.77
CA GLN A 159 -17.44 11.27 -10.06
C GLN A 159 -18.87 10.73 -9.95
N ASN A 160 -19.44 10.70 -8.72
CA ASN A 160 -20.81 10.24 -8.49
C ASN A 160 -21.85 11.33 -8.72
N LYS A 161 -21.46 12.45 -9.38
CA LYS A 161 -22.32 13.64 -9.55
C LYS A 161 -22.21 14.15 -10.98
N GLY A 162 -23.29 14.71 -11.49
CA GLY A 162 -23.29 15.39 -12.80
C GLY A 162 -22.27 16.52 -12.86
N VAL A 163 -21.66 16.72 -14.01
CA VAL A 163 -20.67 17.77 -14.28
C VAL A 163 -21.37 18.98 -14.84
N LEU A 164 -21.10 20.15 -14.26
CA LEU A 164 -21.63 21.45 -14.70
C LEU A 164 -20.49 22.26 -15.33
N ASP A 165 -20.73 22.79 -16.52
CA ASP A 165 -19.93 23.88 -17.10
C ASP A 165 -20.60 25.21 -16.76
N ILE A 166 -19.91 26.06 -15.99
CA ILE A 166 -20.46 27.31 -15.46
C ILE A 166 -19.64 28.48 -16.00
N ALA A 167 -20.31 29.40 -16.69
CA ALA A 167 -19.72 30.64 -17.13
C ALA A 167 -19.38 31.59 -15.95
N PRO A 168 -18.46 32.57 -16.13
CA PRO A 168 -18.09 33.51 -15.08
C PRO A 168 -19.25 34.36 -14.53
N ASP A 169 -20.32 34.51 -15.28
CA ASP A 169 -21.56 35.23 -14.88
C ASP A 169 -22.56 34.34 -14.11
N GLY A 170 -22.20 33.05 -13.85
CA GLY A 170 -23.03 32.11 -13.13
C GLY A 170 -24.01 31.31 -14.00
N ASN A 171 -24.07 31.56 -15.31
CA ASN A 171 -24.89 30.77 -16.22
C ASN A 171 -24.33 29.35 -16.40
N VAL A 172 -25.22 28.35 -16.44
CA VAL A 172 -24.86 26.96 -16.73
C VAL A 172 -24.86 26.78 -18.25
N ASN A 173 -23.66 26.62 -18.82
CA ASN A 173 -23.47 26.41 -20.26
C ASN A 173 -23.79 24.98 -20.68
N ALA A 174 -23.46 23.99 -19.78
CA ALA A 174 -23.79 22.59 -20.01
C ALA A 174 -24.02 21.86 -18.68
N PHE A 175 -24.95 20.94 -18.69
CA PHE A 175 -25.12 19.92 -17.67
C PHE A 175 -24.95 18.57 -18.37
N ARG A 176 -24.05 17.77 -17.82
CA ARG A 176 -23.73 16.47 -18.37
C ARG A 176 -23.85 15.42 -17.27
N GLU A 177 -24.68 14.42 -17.49
CA GLU A 177 -24.67 13.23 -16.64
C GLU A 177 -23.29 12.55 -16.77
N LYS A 178 -22.85 11.90 -15.72
CA LYS A 178 -21.52 11.31 -15.67
C LYS A 178 -21.30 10.30 -16.79
N SER A 179 -20.10 10.31 -17.38
CA SER A 179 -19.60 9.26 -18.25
C SER A 179 -18.34 8.63 -17.63
N ASP A 180 -18.00 7.42 -18.07
CA ASP A 180 -16.76 6.75 -17.64
C ASP A 180 -15.47 7.53 -18.03
N LEU A 181 -15.63 8.55 -18.89
CA LEU A 181 -14.55 9.45 -19.31
C LEU A 181 -14.40 10.69 -18.42
N ASP A 182 -15.34 10.95 -17.51
CA ASP A 182 -15.39 12.14 -16.65
C ASP A 182 -14.73 11.93 -15.27
N GLY A 183 -14.15 10.77 -15.01
CA GLY A 183 -13.45 10.48 -13.77
C GLY A 183 -12.00 10.97 -13.80
N ASP A 184 -11.58 11.67 -12.77
CA ASP A 184 -10.16 11.92 -12.56
C ASP A 184 -9.44 10.59 -12.30
N LEU A 185 -8.40 10.33 -13.09
CA LEU A 185 -7.50 9.22 -12.84
C LEU A 185 -6.67 9.56 -11.59
N ILE A 186 -6.78 8.75 -10.56
CA ILE A 186 -6.01 8.90 -9.33
C ILE A 186 -4.92 7.84 -9.23
N ASN A 187 -3.79 8.20 -8.61
CA ASN A 187 -2.77 7.24 -8.22
C ASN A 187 -3.30 6.37 -7.06
N ILE A 188 -3.29 5.05 -7.25
CA ILE A 188 -3.83 4.08 -6.29
C ILE A 188 -2.77 3.32 -5.48
N GLY A 189 -1.52 3.72 -5.52
CA GLY A 189 -0.42 2.91 -5.02
C GLY A 189 0.02 1.89 -6.09
N PHE A 190 0.34 0.67 -5.80
CA PHE A 190 0.72 -0.35 -6.79
C PHE A 190 1.66 0.19 -7.87
N MET A 191 2.86 0.53 -7.47
CA MET A 191 3.84 1.24 -8.30
C MET A 191 5.07 0.37 -8.54
N VAL A 192 5.78 0.63 -9.63
CA VAL A 192 7.08 0.02 -9.94
C VAL A 192 8.09 1.12 -10.18
N PHE A 193 9.27 0.99 -9.58
CA PHE A 193 10.35 1.95 -9.74
C PHE A 193 11.68 1.27 -9.98
N GLU A 194 12.49 1.90 -10.85
CA GLU A 194 13.90 1.63 -10.97
C GLU A 194 14.69 2.34 -9.85
N PRO A 195 15.88 1.83 -9.43
CA PRO A 195 16.70 2.43 -8.37
C PRO A 195 17.05 3.90 -8.58
N GLN A 196 17.05 4.39 -9.83
CA GLN A 196 17.31 5.78 -10.16
C GLN A 196 16.29 6.74 -9.52
N ILE A 197 15.14 6.27 -9.05
CA ILE A 197 14.17 7.09 -8.32
C ILE A 197 14.78 7.76 -7.08
N PHE A 198 15.77 7.15 -6.45
CA PHE A 198 16.44 7.72 -5.27
C PHE A 198 17.19 9.03 -5.57
N ASP A 199 17.55 9.28 -6.83
CA ASP A 199 18.22 10.52 -7.26
C ASP A 199 17.24 11.70 -7.42
N PHE A 200 15.93 11.41 -7.39
CA PHE A 200 14.86 12.40 -7.46
C PHE A 200 14.35 12.83 -6.08
N ILE A 201 14.87 12.23 -5.01
CA ILE A 201 14.43 12.48 -3.63
C ILE A 201 15.55 13.21 -2.89
N ASP A 202 15.29 14.42 -2.42
CA ASP A 202 16.32 15.26 -1.79
C ASP A 202 16.58 14.86 -0.33
N GLY A 203 15.54 14.59 0.47
CA GLY A 203 15.69 14.23 1.89
C GLY A 203 14.38 14.02 2.63
N ASP A 204 14.43 14.10 3.94
CA ASP A 204 13.32 13.73 4.85
C ASP A 204 12.04 14.55 4.66
N SER A 205 12.16 15.82 4.25
CA SER A 205 11.02 16.71 4.01
C SER A 205 10.37 16.52 2.63
N THR A 206 10.93 15.66 1.78
CA THR A 206 10.42 15.44 0.43
C THR A 206 9.10 14.67 0.46
N VAL A 207 8.05 15.26 -0.11
CA VAL A 207 6.77 14.60 -0.39
C VAL A 207 6.89 13.91 -1.74
N PHE A 208 6.83 12.59 -1.76
CA PHE A 208 7.07 11.76 -2.95
C PHE A 208 6.15 12.11 -4.12
N GLU A 209 4.89 12.36 -3.80
CA GLU A 209 3.80 12.65 -4.74
C GLU A 209 3.87 14.06 -5.36
N LYS A 210 4.86 14.87 -4.96
CA LYS A 210 5.04 16.24 -5.45
C LYS A 210 6.28 16.35 -6.33
N GLU A 211 7.38 16.85 -5.76
CA GLU A 211 8.60 17.19 -6.50
C GLU A 211 9.19 15.99 -7.26
N PRO A 212 9.39 14.79 -6.65
CA PRO A 212 9.92 13.65 -7.37
C PRO A 212 9.08 13.25 -8.59
N MET A 213 7.73 13.21 -8.44
CA MET A 213 6.84 12.89 -9.55
C MET A 213 6.90 13.93 -10.66
N ASN A 214 6.88 15.23 -10.31
CA ASN A 214 7.00 16.32 -11.29
C ASN A 214 8.32 16.26 -12.06
N ARG A 215 9.42 15.96 -11.38
CA ARG A 215 10.74 15.79 -12.01
C ARG A 215 10.79 14.58 -12.96
N LEU A 216 10.15 13.48 -12.61
CA LEU A 216 10.00 12.33 -13.50
C LEU A 216 9.16 12.68 -14.73
N VAL A 217 8.04 13.38 -14.56
CA VAL A 217 7.18 13.84 -15.65
C VAL A 217 7.95 14.76 -16.60
N SER A 218 8.66 15.77 -16.07
CA SER A 218 9.44 16.70 -16.88
C SER A 218 10.55 16.03 -17.71
N LYS A 219 11.05 14.89 -17.25
CA LYS A 219 12.05 14.08 -17.95
C LYS A 219 11.45 12.94 -18.79
N ASN A 220 10.12 12.87 -18.90
CA ASN A 220 9.39 11.80 -19.59
C ASN A 220 9.74 10.39 -19.01
N GLN A 221 9.97 10.29 -17.69
CA GLN A 221 10.39 9.08 -17.00
C GLN A 221 9.28 8.48 -16.11
N LEU A 222 8.03 8.85 -16.32
CA LEU A 222 6.86 8.30 -15.63
C LEU A 222 5.85 7.77 -16.63
N ALA A 223 5.25 6.61 -16.35
CA ALA A 223 4.15 6.02 -17.10
C ALA A 223 2.98 5.68 -16.18
N ALA A 224 1.78 5.55 -16.75
CA ALA A 224 0.57 5.20 -16.03
C ALA A 224 0.02 3.87 -16.56
N TYR A 225 -0.18 2.90 -15.64
CA TYR A 225 -0.88 1.64 -15.88
C TYR A 225 -2.34 1.78 -15.43
N THR A 226 -3.29 1.65 -16.33
CA THR A 226 -4.71 1.83 -16.00
C THR A 226 -5.29 0.55 -15.43
N HIS A 227 -5.67 0.58 -14.15
CA HIS A 227 -6.41 -0.49 -13.47
C HIS A 227 -7.92 -0.29 -13.64
N ARG A 228 -8.65 -1.36 -13.94
CA ARG A 228 -10.10 -1.35 -14.17
C ARG A 228 -10.89 -2.28 -13.24
N GLY A 229 -10.20 -2.98 -12.34
CA GLY A 229 -10.78 -3.91 -11.38
C GLY A 229 -11.22 -3.22 -10.09
N PHE A 230 -11.08 -3.91 -8.99
CA PHE A 230 -11.38 -3.40 -7.66
C PHE A 230 -10.19 -2.67 -7.03
N TRP A 231 -10.46 -1.55 -6.39
CA TRP A 231 -9.54 -0.88 -5.50
C TRP A 231 -10.31 -0.16 -4.39
N GLN A 232 -9.78 -0.23 -3.16
CA GLN A 232 -10.36 0.48 -2.02
C GLN A 232 -9.28 0.84 -1.00
N CYS A 233 -9.19 2.13 -0.67
CA CYS A 233 -8.44 2.59 0.50
C CYS A 233 -9.27 2.45 1.79
N MET A 234 -8.59 2.47 2.93
CA MET A 234 -9.18 2.42 4.27
C MET A 234 -8.88 3.74 5.01
N ASP A 235 -9.31 4.88 4.46
CA ASP A 235 -9.05 6.20 5.03
C ASP A 235 -10.01 6.59 6.14
N THR A 236 -11.20 6.04 6.13
CA THR A 236 -12.31 6.36 7.05
C THR A 236 -12.88 5.08 7.67
N LEU A 237 -13.57 5.22 8.80
CA LEU A 237 -14.29 4.10 9.44
C LEU A 237 -15.31 3.46 8.49
N ARG A 238 -15.98 4.27 7.65
CA ARG A 238 -16.94 3.76 6.65
C ARG A 238 -16.26 2.86 5.62
N GLU A 239 -15.09 3.23 5.16
CA GLU A 239 -14.32 2.42 4.20
C GLU A 239 -13.82 1.12 4.84
N LYS A 240 -13.36 1.18 6.09
CA LYS A 240 -13.03 -0.01 6.87
C LYS A 240 -14.23 -0.96 6.99
N GLN A 241 -15.39 -0.45 7.38
CA GLN A 241 -16.62 -1.24 7.48
C GLN A 241 -17.01 -1.89 6.15
N LYS A 242 -16.83 -1.17 5.02
CA LYS A 242 -17.06 -1.72 3.69
C LYS A 242 -16.12 -2.90 3.38
N LEU A 243 -14.83 -2.76 3.67
CA LEU A 243 -13.84 -3.83 3.48
C LEU A 243 -14.16 -5.04 4.38
N GLU A 244 -14.49 -4.80 5.65
CA GLU A 244 -14.90 -5.81 6.61
C GLU A 244 -16.14 -6.59 6.12
N GLN A 245 -17.13 -5.89 5.59
CA GLN A 245 -18.35 -6.50 5.04
C GLN A 245 -18.04 -7.38 3.82
N LEU A 246 -17.19 -6.90 2.89
CA LEU A 246 -16.77 -7.68 1.72
C LEU A 246 -16.03 -8.97 2.15
N TRP A 247 -15.16 -8.86 3.15
CA TRP A 247 -14.41 -9.99 3.68
C TRP A 247 -15.33 -11.05 4.32
N ASN A 248 -16.21 -10.61 5.23
CA ASN A 248 -17.10 -11.48 5.98
C ASN A 248 -18.12 -12.19 5.08
N ASN A 249 -18.51 -11.57 3.97
CA ASN A 249 -19.40 -12.17 2.97
C ASN A 249 -18.69 -13.09 1.97
N GLY A 250 -17.36 -13.26 2.08
CA GLY A 250 -16.58 -14.03 1.10
C GLY A 250 -16.50 -13.39 -0.29
N GLN A 251 -16.73 -12.08 -0.37
CA GLN A 251 -16.81 -11.30 -1.62
C GLN A 251 -15.64 -10.30 -1.76
N ALA A 252 -14.53 -10.50 -1.04
CA ALA A 252 -13.35 -9.66 -1.08
C ALA A 252 -12.58 -9.84 -2.39
N PRO A 253 -12.63 -8.90 -3.36
CA PRO A 253 -12.01 -9.09 -4.68
C PRO A 253 -10.48 -9.14 -4.62
N TRP A 254 -9.88 -8.52 -3.60
CA TRP A 254 -8.43 -8.56 -3.38
C TRP A 254 -7.95 -9.89 -2.79
N LYS A 255 -8.83 -10.77 -2.31
CA LYS A 255 -8.48 -12.11 -1.82
C LYS A 255 -8.27 -13.05 -3.00
N ILE A 256 -7.14 -12.89 -3.69
CA ILE A 256 -6.75 -13.67 -4.88
C ILE A 256 -5.93 -14.92 -4.52
N TRP A 257 -5.59 -15.09 -3.26
CA TRP A 257 -4.91 -16.28 -2.73
C TRP A 257 -5.92 -17.32 -2.21
N GLY A 258 -5.56 -18.58 -2.28
CA GLY A 258 -6.34 -19.71 -1.76
C GLY A 258 -6.18 -19.90 -0.24
#